data_a6d666dd9428ddcc9a0f2647d0fd85f6
#
_entry.id   a6d666dd9428ddcc9a0f2647d0fd85f6
#
_cell.length_a   1.000
_cell.length_b   1.000
_cell.length_c   1.000
_cell.angle_alpha   90.00
_cell.angle_beta   90.00
_cell.angle_gamma   90.00
#
_symmetry.space_group_name_H-M   'P 1'
#
loop_
_entity.id
_entity.type
_entity.pdbx_description
1 polymer ?
#
loop_
_entity_poly.entity_id
_entity_poly.type
_entity_poly.pdbx_seq_one_letter_code
_entity_poly.pdbx_strand_id
1 'polypeptide(L)'
;MKTYQLQLINCNNHNIEISRYLQILTRIEKEDADQIVSNVPVVLYENLDEECTGYFETALDYYQAEYKILPMPEECDIPKFPSRQIIVLGRVMEYFGQRSDFVQLAKKYDFSRKIQLSQTPFAAKDGLNKEQAVKLCQEFTNIGMRAQIVRSKKKPVPIEEKKKSFWNII
;
A
#
# COMPACT_ATOMS: atom_id res chain seq x y z
N MET A 1 6.67 16.97 -3.99
CA MET A 1 6.26 15.99 -5.01
C MET A 1 4.76 15.78 -4.92
N LYS A 2 4.07 15.86 -6.06
CA LYS A 2 2.63 15.58 -6.11
C LYS A 2 2.38 14.08 -5.99
N THR A 3 1.44 13.71 -5.13
CA THR A 3 0.97 12.34 -5.04
C THR A 3 -0.52 12.28 -5.35
N TYR A 4 -1.01 11.09 -5.66
CA TYR A 4 -2.36 10.89 -6.16
C TYR A 4 -3.06 9.77 -5.41
N GLN A 5 -4.38 9.84 -5.42
CA GLN A 5 -5.27 8.80 -4.92
C GLN A 5 -5.95 8.12 -6.11
N LEU A 6 -5.96 6.80 -6.12
CA LEU A 6 -6.67 6.02 -7.12
C LEU A 6 -7.96 5.47 -6.52
N GLN A 7 -9.08 5.79 -7.15
CA GLN A 7 -10.40 5.29 -6.78
C GLN A 7 -10.89 4.31 -7.84
N LEU A 8 -11.21 3.10 -7.43
CA LEU A 8 -11.82 2.10 -8.31
C LEU A 8 -13.34 2.23 -8.18
N ILE A 9 -14.02 2.59 -9.26
CA ILE A 9 -15.45 2.90 -9.25
C ILE A 9 -16.29 1.69 -9.68
N ASN A 10 -15.91 1.01 -10.76
CA ASN A 10 -16.63 -0.13 -11.29
C ASN A 10 -15.67 -1.04 -12.05
N CYS A 11 -15.73 -2.34 -11.79
CA CYS A 11 -14.89 -3.31 -12.47
C CYS A 11 -15.45 -3.77 -13.83
N ASN A 12 -16.68 -3.40 -14.16
CA ASN A 12 -17.32 -3.67 -15.45
C ASN A 12 -17.32 -5.16 -15.83
N ASN A 13 -17.68 -6.03 -14.90
CA ASN A 13 -17.69 -7.50 -15.04
C ASN A 13 -16.31 -8.17 -15.14
N HIS A 14 -15.23 -7.42 -14.92
CA HIS A 14 -13.86 -7.95 -14.91
C HIS A 14 -13.31 -8.11 -13.49
N ASN A 15 -14.17 -8.46 -12.53
CA ASN A 15 -13.78 -8.60 -11.12
C ASN A 15 -12.66 -9.62 -10.92
N ILE A 16 -12.75 -10.76 -11.62
CA ILE A 16 -11.75 -11.84 -11.49
C ILE A 16 -10.40 -11.39 -12.03
N GLU A 17 -10.37 -10.76 -13.18
CA GLU A 17 -9.15 -10.30 -13.84
C GLU A 17 -8.49 -9.19 -13.05
N ILE A 18 -9.27 -8.23 -12.54
CA ILE A 18 -8.74 -7.12 -11.74
C ILE A 18 -8.23 -7.63 -10.39
N SER A 19 -8.96 -8.56 -9.75
CA SER A 19 -8.48 -9.20 -8.51
C SER A 19 -7.14 -9.90 -8.72
N ARG A 20 -6.98 -10.68 -9.80
CA ARG A 20 -5.71 -11.31 -10.14
C ARG A 20 -4.60 -10.31 -10.38
N TYR A 21 -4.90 -9.23 -11.08
CA TYR A 21 -3.95 -8.17 -11.34
C TYR A 21 -3.44 -7.56 -10.04
N LEU A 22 -4.34 -7.27 -9.10
CA LEU A 22 -3.97 -6.73 -7.79
C LEU A 22 -3.08 -7.72 -7.01
N GLN A 23 -3.39 -9.01 -7.05
CA GLN A 23 -2.59 -10.04 -6.38
C GLN A 23 -1.17 -10.12 -6.95
N ILE A 24 -1.04 -10.07 -8.26
CA ILE A 24 0.26 -10.16 -8.95
C ILE A 24 1.09 -8.89 -8.69
N LEU A 25 0.47 -7.73 -8.85
CA LEU A 25 1.17 -6.45 -8.76
C LEU A 25 1.60 -6.11 -7.33
N THR A 26 0.74 -6.37 -6.36
CA THR A 26 0.97 -5.94 -4.97
C THR A 26 1.18 -7.08 -4.00
N ARG A 27 1.03 -8.32 -4.45
CA ARG A 27 1.13 -9.55 -3.64
C ARG A 27 0.21 -9.57 -2.42
N ILE A 28 -0.90 -8.84 -2.47
CA ILE A 28 -1.93 -8.95 -1.43
C ILE A 28 -2.62 -10.30 -1.55
N GLU A 29 -3.21 -10.74 -0.45
CA GLU A 29 -3.94 -12.01 -0.41
C GLU A 29 -5.15 -11.99 -1.34
N LYS A 30 -5.49 -13.16 -1.90
CA LYS A 30 -6.64 -13.31 -2.79
C LYS A 30 -7.94 -12.81 -2.14
N GLU A 31 -8.14 -13.10 -0.87
CA GLU A 31 -9.33 -12.67 -0.14
C GLU A 31 -9.44 -11.15 -0.07
N ASP A 32 -8.32 -10.47 0.19
CA ASP A 32 -8.29 -9.01 0.22
C ASP A 32 -8.57 -8.42 -1.15
N ALA A 33 -7.96 -8.97 -2.20
CA ALA A 33 -8.19 -8.52 -3.57
C ALA A 33 -9.65 -8.72 -4.01
N ASP A 34 -10.21 -9.89 -3.73
CA ASP A 34 -11.61 -10.21 -4.05
C ASP A 34 -12.58 -9.26 -3.33
N GLN A 35 -12.25 -8.89 -2.11
CA GLN A 35 -13.07 -7.97 -1.34
C GLN A 35 -12.98 -6.54 -1.83
N ILE A 36 -11.81 -6.11 -2.28
CA ILE A 36 -11.66 -4.79 -2.91
C ILE A 36 -12.58 -4.68 -4.12
N VAL A 37 -12.51 -5.64 -5.02
CA VAL A 37 -13.31 -5.60 -6.26
C VAL A 37 -14.80 -5.79 -6.01
N SER A 38 -15.18 -6.45 -4.91
CA SER A 38 -16.59 -6.65 -4.54
C SER A 38 -17.21 -5.44 -3.85
N ASN A 39 -16.41 -4.53 -3.34
CA ASN A 39 -16.88 -3.38 -2.57
C ASN A 39 -16.68 -2.04 -3.30
N VAL A 40 -16.55 -2.07 -4.61
CA VAL A 40 -16.49 -0.83 -5.40
C VAL A 40 -17.80 -0.04 -5.28
N PRO A 41 -17.77 1.30 -5.29
CA PRO A 41 -16.59 2.15 -5.40
C PRO A 41 -15.74 2.16 -4.12
N VAL A 42 -14.43 2.17 -4.25
CA VAL A 42 -13.51 2.10 -3.13
C VAL A 42 -12.23 2.89 -3.44
N VAL A 43 -11.64 3.49 -2.40
CA VAL A 43 -10.29 4.03 -2.53
C VAL A 43 -9.32 2.86 -2.56
N LEU A 44 -8.66 2.66 -3.69
CA LEU A 44 -7.76 1.53 -3.90
C LEU A 44 -6.35 1.86 -3.41
N TYR A 45 -5.77 2.94 -3.90
CA TYR A 45 -4.41 3.35 -3.54
C TYR A 45 -4.35 4.80 -3.12
N GLU A 46 -3.40 5.10 -2.26
CA GLU A 46 -3.04 6.46 -1.86
C GLU A 46 -1.53 6.65 -2.05
N ASN A 47 -1.09 7.90 -2.10
CA ASN A 47 0.34 8.25 -2.19
C ASN A 47 1.04 7.72 -3.45
N LEU A 48 0.31 7.65 -4.57
CA LEU A 48 0.88 7.27 -5.84
C LEU A 48 1.65 8.44 -6.46
N ASP A 49 2.85 8.17 -6.98
CA ASP A 49 3.54 9.14 -7.84
C ASP A 49 2.98 9.10 -9.27
N GLU A 50 3.36 10.07 -10.09
CA GLU A 50 2.84 10.20 -11.44
C GLU A 50 3.18 8.99 -12.33
N GLU A 51 4.34 8.41 -12.16
CA GLU A 51 4.74 7.22 -12.92
C GLU A 51 3.89 6.01 -12.57
N CYS A 52 3.61 5.82 -11.28
CA CYS A 52 2.74 4.73 -10.82
C CYS A 52 1.31 4.89 -11.33
N THR A 53 0.78 6.12 -11.41
CA THR A 53 -0.57 6.31 -11.97
C THR A 53 -0.66 5.80 -13.40
N GLY A 54 0.36 6.01 -14.21
CA GLY A 54 0.40 5.52 -15.59
C GLY A 54 0.28 4.01 -15.71
N TYR A 55 0.95 3.28 -14.83
CA TYR A 55 0.84 1.81 -14.81
C TYR A 55 -0.57 1.34 -14.50
N PHE A 56 -1.21 1.95 -13.51
CA PHE A 56 -2.58 1.58 -13.13
C PHE A 56 -3.58 1.98 -14.21
N GLU A 57 -3.43 3.14 -14.82
CA GLU A 57 -4.28 3.57 -15.93
C GLU A 57 -4.25 2.56 -17.07
N THR A 58 -3.07 2.13 -17.49
CA THR A 58 -2.91 1.18 -18.58
C THR A 58 -3.64 -0.13 -18.29
N ALA A 59 -3.48 -0.68 -17.08
CA ALA A 59 -4.11 -1.94 -16.70
C ALA A 59 -5.62 -1.82 -16.56
N LEU A 60 -6.10 -0.76 -15.91
CA LEU A 60 -7.52 -0.57 -15.68
C LEU A 60 -8.26 -0.23 -16.99
N ASP A 61 -7.64 0.51 -17.89
CA ASP A 61 -8.19 0.76 -19.23
C ASP A 61 -8.29 -0.54 -20.04
N TYR A 62 -7.29 -1.39 -19.94
CA TYR A 62 -7.31 -2.70 -20.61
C TYR A 62 -8.51 -3.55 -20.20
N TYR A 63 -8.86 -3.54 -18.93
CA TYR A 63 -10.03 -4.26 -18.40
C TYR A 63 -11.32 -3.44 -18.44
N GLN A 64 -11.31 -2.26 -19.04
CA GLN A 64 -12.46 -1.38 -19.17
C GLN A 64 -13.08 -0.99 -17.82
N ALA A 65 -12.28 -0.95 -16.76
CA ALA A 65 -12.73 -0.52 -15.45
C ALA A 65 -12.98 0.99 -15.41
N GLU A 66 -13.93 1.40 -14.60
CA GLU A 66 -14.12 2.81 -14.27
C GLU A 66 -13.28 3.16 -13.04
N TYR A 67 -12.49 4.23 -13.15
CA TYR A 67 -11.63 4.68 -12.06
C TYR A 67 -11.43 6.19 -12.13
N LYS A 68 -10.94 6.75 -11.03
CA LYS A 68 -10.54 8.17 -10.96
C LYS A 68 -9.18 8.26 -10.29
N ILE A 69 -8.37 9.20 -10.78
CA ILE A 69 -7.08 9.53 -10.17
C ILE A 69 -7.14 11.01 -9.78
N LEU A 70 -7.04 11.27 -8.49
CA LEU A 70 -7.22 12.60 -7.90
C LEU A 70 -5.97 13.01 -7.13
N PRO A 71 -5.61 14.31 -7.15
CA PRO A 71 -4.48 14.79 -6.34
C PRO A 71 -4.73 14.58 -4.84
N MET A 72 -3.69 14.22 -4.11
CA MET A 72 -3.73 14.16 -2.64
C MET A 72 -3.48 15.55 -2.04
N PRO A 73 -4.08 15.90 -0.91
CA PRO A 73 -4.93 15.10 -0.01
C PRO A 73 -6.43 15.36 -0.22
N GLU A 74 -6.98 14.95 -1.31
CA GLU A 74 -8.40 15.17 -1.58
C GLU A 74 -9.28 14.25 -0.75
N GLU A 75 -10.29 14.81 -0.08
CA GLU A 75 -11.29 14.04 0.62
C GLU A 75 -12.37 13.58 -0.35
N CYS A 76 -12.88 12.39 -0.14
CA CYS A 76 -13.94 11.82 -0.96
C CYS A 76 -14.96 11.08 -0.10
N ASP A 77 -16.18 11.01 -0.62
CA ASP A 77 -17.30 10.33 0.05
C ASP A 77 -17.35 8.83 -0.22
N ILE A 78 -16.39 8.31 -0.97
CA ILE A 78 -16.32 6.90 -1.31
C ILE A 78 -15.95 6.09 -0.07
N PRO A 79 -16.65 4.97 0.19
CA PRO A 79 -16.32 4.09 1.31
C PRO A 79 -14.86 3.65 1.30
N LYS A 80 -14.26 3.60 2.48
CA LYS A 80 -12.85 3.26 2.66
C LYS A 80 -12.73 2.12 3.66
N PHE A 81 -11.81 1.24 3.42
CA PHE A 81 -11.44 0.25 4.42
C PHE A 81 -10.79 0.95 5.63
N PRO A 82 -10.93 0.38 6.86
CA PRO A 82 -10.56 1.09 8.09
C PRO A 82 -9.07 1.36 8.26
N SER A 83 -8.21 0.55 7.70
CA SER A 83 -6.77 0.71 7.87
C SER A 83 -6.04 0.77 6.53
N ARG A 84 -4.72 0.87 6.61
CA ARG A 84 -3.85 0.99 5.46
C ARG A 84 -2.74 -0.04 5.52
N GLN A 85 -2.32 -0.48 4.35
CA GLN A 85 -1.23 -1.40 4.14
C GLN A 85 -0.20 -0.74 3.24
N ILE A 86 1.07 -0.93 3.53
CA ILE A 86 2.15 -0.42 2.70
C ILE A 86 2.61 -1.50 1.74
N ILE A 87 2.58 -1.16 0.46
CA ILE A 87 3.10 -2.00 -0.61
C ILE A 87 4.36 -1.35 -1.16
N VAL A 88 5.46 -2.08 -1.12
CA VAL A 88 6.74 -1.63 -1.70
C VAL A 88 6.85 -2.18 -3.10
N LEU A 89 6.91 -1.29 -4.09
CA LEU A 89 6.91 -1.66 -5.51
C LEU A 89 8.28 -2.04 -6.02
N GLY A 90 9.33 -1.43 -5.52
CA GLY A 90 10.68 -1.67 -5.98
C GLY A 90 11.66 -0.62 -5.48
N ARG A 91 12.90 -0.72 -5.96
CA ARG A 91 13.95 0.25 -5.66
C ARG A 91 13.99 1.33 -6.75
N VAL A 92 13.99 2.59 -6.33
CA VAL A 92 14.18 3.73 -7.23
C VAL A 92 15.68 4.01 -7.40
N MET A 93 16.44 3.76 -6.33
CA MET A 93 17.86 4.02 -6.27
C MET A 93 18.53 2.91 -5.46
N GLU A 94 19.72 2.49 -5.88
CA GLU A 94 20.52 1.54 -5.12
C GLU A 94 21.76 2.26 -4.58
N TYR A 95 22.09 1.98 -3.31
CA TYR A 95 23.27 2.55 -2.66
C TYR A 95 23.88 1.57 -1.67
N PHE A 96 25.15 1.81 -1.35
CA PHE A 96 25.84 1.02 -0.34
C PHE A 96 25.20 1.20 1.03
N GLY A 97 24.84 0.09 1.68
CA GLY A 97 24.18 0.12 2.98
C GLY A 97 22.65 0.08 2.94
N GLN A 98 22.04 0.09 1.74
CA GLN A 98 20.58 0.04 1.61
C GLN A 98 19.98 -1.20 2.27
N ARG A 99 20.63 -2.35 2.13
CA ARG A 99 20.17 -3.59 2.77
C ARG A 99 20.17 -3.46 4.30
N SER A 100 21.20 -2.86 4.86
CA SER A 100 21.28 -2.60 6.30
C SER A 100 20.18 -1.66 6.76
N ASP A 101 19.94 -0.58 6.03
CA ASP A 101 18.87 0.37 6.32
C ASP A 101 17.49 -0.29 6.25
N PHE A 102 17.28 -1.15 5.27
CA PHE A 102 16.05 -1.92 5.14
C PHE A 102 15.85 -2.87 6.33
N VAL A 103 16.90 -3.56 6.75
CA VAL A 103 16.83 -4.48 7.91
C VAL A 103 16.49 -3.71 9.19
N GLN A 104 17.07 -2.54 9.40
CA GLN A 104 16.76 -1.70 10.54
C GLN A 104 15.30 -1.24 10.51
N LEU A 105 14.81 -0.84 9.35
CA LEU A 105 13.41 -0.44 9.18
C LEU A 105 12.46 -1.62 9.44
N ALA A 106 12.80 -2.81 8.97
CA ALA A 106 12.03 -4.02 9.20
C ALA A 106 11.93 -4.38 10.68
N LYS A 107 13.01 -4.20 11.42
CA LYS A 107 13.02 -4.40 12.89
C LYS A 107 12.20 -3.37 13.62
N LYS A 108 12.31 -2.11 13.21
CA LYS A 108 11.57 -1.00 13.84
C LYS A 108 10.05 -1.18 13.75
N TYR A 109 9.56 -1.68 12.61
CA TYR A 109 8.13 -1.86 12.37
C TYR A 109 7.66 -3.30 12.49
N ASP A 110 8.54 -4.22 12.84
CA ASP A 110 8.23 -5.63 13.00
C ASP A 110 7.61 -6.24 11.72
N PHE A 111 8.30 -6.10 10.60
CA PHE A 111 7.87 -6.69 9.33
C PHE A 111 7.94 -8.22 9.38
N SER A 112 7.12 -8.88 8.55
CA SER A 112 7.19 -10.32 8.40
C SER A 112 8.60 -10.78 8.01
N ARG A 113 9.09 -11.86 8.62
CA ARG A 113 10.42 -12.43 8.34
C ARG A 113 10.59 -12.90 6.90
N LYS A 114 9.49 -13.10 6.19
CA LYS A 114 9.50 -13.54 4.79
C LYS A 114 9.76 -12.42 3.80
N ILE A 115 9.77 -11.17 4.25
CA ILE A 115 9.97 -10.03 3.39
C ILE A 115 11.47 -9.88 3.07
N GLN A 116 11.78 -9.87 1.78
CA GLN A 116 13.14 -9.70 1.30
C GLN A 116 13.20 -8.54 0.30
N LEU A 117 14.27 -7.75 0.41
CA LEU A 117 14.49 -6.59 -0.45
C LEU A 117 14.46 -6.92 -1.95
N SER A 118 14.89 -8.13 -2.31
CA SER A 118 14.95 -8.59 -3.71
C SER A 118 13.62 -9.09 -4.26
N GLN A 119 12.59 -9.22 -3.44
CA GLN A 119 11.31 -9.81 -3.83
C GLN A 119 10.18 -8.78 -3.93
N THR A 120 10.48 -7.62 -4.49
CA THR A 120 9.46 -6.61 -4.76
C THR A 120 8.59 -7.03 -5.95
N PRO A 121 7.29 -6.67 -5.99
CA PRO A 121 6.58 -5.96 -4.94
C PRO A 121 6.25 -6.85 -3.73
N PHE A 122 6.14 -6.23 -2.55
CA PHE A 122 5.74 -6.95 -1.35
C PHE A 122 4.92 -6.04 -0.42
N ALA A 123 4.07 -6.66 0.41
CA ALA A 123 3.34 -5.99 1.47
C ALA A 123 4.21 -5.90 2.72
N ALA A 124 4.61 -4.70 3.10
CA ALA A 124 5.54 -4.49 4.22
C ALA A 124 4.83 -4.54 5.57
N LYS A 125 3.74 -3.82 5.72
CA LYS A 125 3.02 -3.71 6.98
C LYS A 125 1.54 -3.41 6.72
N ASP A 126 0.67 -4.02 7.50
CA ASP A 126 -0.77 -3.81 7.44
C ASP A 126 -1.30 -3.29 8.77
N GLY A 127 -2.57 -2.89 8.81
CA GLY A 127 -3.21 -2.43 10.04
C GLY A 127 -2.74 -1.05 10.50
N LEU A 128 -2.32 -0.19 9.60
CA LEU A 128 -1.80 1.14 9.92
C LEU A 128 -2.91 2.21 9.82
N ASN A 129 -2.80 3.24 10.66
CA ASN A 129 -3.59 4.44 10.48
C ASN A 129 -2.92 5.37 9.45
N LYS A 130 -3.58 6.48 9.12
CA LYS A 130 -3.08 7.43 8.11
C LYS A 130 -1.68 7.96 8.44
N GLU A 131 -1.46 8.38 9.67
CA GLU A 131 -0.18 8.97 10.09
C GLU A 131 0.95 7.95 10.03
N GLN A 132 0.71 6.74 10.53
CA GLN A 132 1.67 5.65 10.48
C GLN A 132 2.02 5.27 9.04
N ALA A 133 1.02 5.18 8.17
CA ALA A 133 1.22 4.82 6.77
C ALA A 133 2.04 5.88 6.03
N VAL A 134 1.71 7.15 6.18
CA VAL A 134 2.45 8.26 5.55
C VAL A 134 3.90 8.29 6.04
N LYS A 135 4.10 8.12 7.33
CA LYS A 135 5.45 8.10 7.92
C LYS A 135 6.27 6.93 7.38
N LEU A 136 5.68 5.74 7.30
CA LEU A 136 6.40 4.56 6.79
C LEU A 136 6.71 4.70 5.30
N CYS A 137 5.78 5.23 4.49
CA CYS A 137 6.06 5.55 3.10
C CYS A 137 7.25 6.51 2.96
N GLN A 138 7.32 7.52 3.80
CA GLN A 138 8.43 8.47 3.79
C GLN A 138 9.75 7.78 4.16
N GLU A 139 9.75 6.88 5.12
CA GLU A 139 10.94 6.12 5.49
C GLU A 139 11.43 5.21 4.37
N PHE A 140 10.52 4.58 3.62
CA PHE A 140 10.90 3.82 2.42
C PHE A 140 11.48 4.73 1.34
N THR A 141 10.89 5.90 1.12
CA THR A 141 11.42 6.88 0.17
C THR A 141 12.85 7.29 0.56
N ASN A 142 13.09 7.51 1.85
CA ASN A 142 14.41 7.91 2.36
C ASN A 142 15.49 6.85 2.13
N ILE A 143 15.12 5.59 2.03
CA ILE A 143 16.07 4.50 1.71
C ILE A 143 16.04 4.08 0.24
N GLY A 144 15.53 4.95 -0.63
CA GLY A 144 15.59 4.75 -2.09
C GLY A 144 14.56 3.76 -2.64
N MET A 145 13.44 3.57 -1.95
CA MET A 145 12.40 2.64 -2.36
C MET A 145 11.10 3.37 -2.69
N ARG A 146 10.31 2.79 -3.57
CA ARG A 146 9.00 3.30 -3.94
C ARG A 146 7.93 2.51 -3.19
N ALA A 147 7.13 3.21 -2.40
CA ALA A 147 6.06 2.61 -1.60
C ALA A 147 4.74 3.34 -1.84
N GLN A 148 3.66 2.61 -1.76
CA GLN A 148 2.31 3.17 -1.89
C GLN A 148 1.40 2.62 -0.80
N ILE A 149 0.28 3.29 -0.59
CA ILE A 149 -0.68 2.96 0.45
C ILE A 149 -1.91 2.32 -0.20
N VAL A 150 -2.23 1.10 0.25
CA VAL A 150 -3.45 0.39 -0.14
C VAL A 150 -4.38 0.34 1.06
N ARG A 151 -5.67 0.53 0.85
CA ARG A 151 -6.65 0.37 1.93
C ARG A 151 -6.79 -1.10 2.33
N SER A 152 -6.96 -1.33 3.62
CA SER A 152 -7.00 -2.67 4.21
C SER A 152 -8.15 -2.81 5.20
N LYS A 153 -8.64 -4.03 5.36
CA LYS A 153 -9.72 -4.36 6.31
C LYS A 153 -9.27 -4.55 7.73
N LYS A 154 -7.99 -4.79 7.97
CA LYS A 154 -7.49 -4.98 9.32
C LYS A 154 -7.76 -3.72 10.15
N LYS A 155 -8.12 -3.92 11.42
CA LYS A 155 -8.27 -2.79 12.33
C LYS A 155 -6.90 -2.20 12.62
N PRO A 156 -6.76 -0.87 12.64
CA PRO A 156 -5.50 -0.25 13.03
C PRO A 156 -5.09 -0.67 14.44
N VAL A 157 -3.80 -0.99 14.61
CA VAL A 157 -3.24 -1.30 15.91
C VAL A 157 -2.88 0.01 16.62
N PRO A 158 -3.38 0.28 17.83
CA PRO A 158 -3.03 1.48 18.56
C PRO A 158 -1.54 1.54 18.86
N ILE A 159 -0.92 2.69 18.61
CA ILE A 159 0.51 2.92 18.89
C ILE A 159 0.81 2.72 20.39
N GLU A 160 -0.16 3.03 21.25
CA GLU A 160 -0.02 2.95 22.71
C GLU A 160 0.24 1.54 23.22
N GLU A 161 -0.24 0.49 22.55
CA GLU A 161 0.00 -0.90 22.95
C GLU A 161 1.49 -1.26 22.90
N LYS A 162 2.23 -0.75 21.91
CA LYS A 162 3.68 -0.98 21.82
C LYS A 162 4.43 -0.27 22.96
N LYS A 163 3.99 0.91 23.38
CA LYS A 163 4.58 1.63 24.52
C LYS A 163 4.33 0.90 25.83
N LYS A 164 3.12 0.37 26.04
CA LYS A 164 2.82 -0.42 27.25
C LYS A 164 3.66 -1.67 27.33
N SER A 165 3.84 -2.37 26.22
CA SER A 165 4.71 -3.54 26.13
C SER A 165 6.15 -3.20 26.48
N PHE A 166 6.66 -2.08 26.03
CA PHE A 166 8.00 -1.61 26.33
C PHE A 166 8.20 -1.34 27.84
N TRP A 167 7.25 -0.66 28.45
CA TRP A 167 7.31 -0.34 29.89
C TRP A 167 7.16 -1.57 30.78
N ASN A 168 6.47 -2.61 30.34
CA ASN A 168 6.30 -3.84 31.09
C ASN A 168 7.57 -4.70 31.12
N ILE A 169 8.54 -4.41 30.27
CA ILE A 169 9.82 -5.11 30.23
C ILE A 169 10.82 -4.51 31.22
N ILE A 170 10.59 -3.27 31.63
CA ILE A 170 11.40 -2.56 32.61
C ILE A 170 10.87 -2.81 34.03
#